data_7137a2e5852750a2abdcef50de39efab
#
_entry.id   7137a2e5852750a2abdcef50de39efab
#
_cell.length_a   1.000
_cell.length_b   1.000
_cell.length_c   1.000
_cell.angle_alpha   90.00
_cell.angle_beta   90.00
_cell.angle_gamma   90.00
#
_symmetry.space_group_name_H-M   'P 1'
#
loop_
_entity.id
_entity.type
_entity.pdbx_description
1 polymer ?
#
loop_
_entity_poly.entity_id
_entity_poly.type
_entity_poly.pdbx_seq_one_letter_code
_entity_poly.pdbx_strand_id
1 'polypeptide(L)'
;MRICDADPRTFIEHCLSIKTKNQQTVLLHLNTAQTMIHDRITALRKLGKPIRMIILKARQEGVSTLCEALIFERTARFENTNSLIVAHEPESTDAIFAMSKLFYDLLPTWAKPMRRYDNKKQMVFENPEEKTRAKDPGLRSRMVIATAEKAKVGRGLTLHNFHGS
;
A
#
# COMPACT_ATOMS: atom_id res chain seq x y z
N MET A 1 19.59 -4.55 -11.05
CA MET A 1 18.28 -3.88 -11.24
C MET A 1 17.87 -3.36 -9.88
N ARG A 2 17.80 -2.05 -9.70
CA ARG A 2 17.35 -1.47 -8.42
C ARG A 2 15.85 -1.74 -8.28
N ILE A 3 15.39 -2.11 -7.06
CA ILE A 3 13.97 -2.37 -6.78
C ILE A 3 13.08 -1.19 -7.19
N CYS A 4 13.62 0.02 -7.13
CA CYS A 4 12.94 1.24 -7.54
C CYS A 4 12.61 1.29 -9.05
N ASP A 5 13.25 0.46 -9.87
CA ASP A 5 13.07 0.47 -11.32
C ASP A 5 12.11 -0.64 -11.81
N ALA A 6 11.67 -1.54 -10.92
CA ALA A 6 10.73 -2.58 -11.28
C ALA A 6 9.35 -1.99 -11.54
N ASP A 7 8.67 -2.46 -12.60
CA ASP A 7 7.26 -2.19 -12.82
C ASP A 7 6.43 -2.55 -11.57
N PRO A 8 5.44 -1.73 -11.17
CA PRO A 8 4.62 -2.01 -9.99
C PRO A 8 4.01 -3.41 -9.97
N ARG A 9 3.57 -3.91 -11.11
CA ARG A 9 3.02 -5.28 -11.23
C ARG A 9 4.08 -6.32 -10.91
N THR A 10 5.27 -6.18 -11.44
CA THR A 10 6.39 -7.09 -11.16
C THR A 10 6.70 -7.13 -9.66
N PHE A 11 6.73 -5.98 -8.99
CA PHE A 11 6.93 -5.94 -7.54
C PHE A 11 5.79 -6.63 -6.80
N ILE A 12 4.55 -6.35 -7.16
CA ILE A 12 3.37 -6.93 -6.52
C ILE A 12 3.38 -8.45 -6.66
N GLU A 13 3.54 -8.97 -7.89
CA GLU A 13 3.41 -10.40 -8.17
C GLU A 13 4.60 -11.24 -7.66
N HIS A 14 5.78 -10.63 -7.41
CA HIS A 14 6.96 -11.36 -6.95
C HIS A 14 7.32 -11.12 -5.48
N CYS A 15 6.78 -10.07 -4.87
CA CYS A 15 7.16 -9.70 -3.50
C CYS A 15 6.00 -9.69 -2.51
N LEU A 16 4.75 -9.53 -2.95
CA LEU A 16 3.61 -9.45 -2.06
C LEU A 16 2.88 -10.78 -1.95
N SER A 17 2.53 -11.15 -0.72
CA SER A 17 1.80 -12.39 -0.43
C SER A 17 0.46 -12.10 0.22
N ILE A 18 -0.53 -12.92 -0.10
CA ILE A 18 -1.88 -12.86 0.48
C ILE A 18 -2.25 -14.17 1.14
N LYS A 19 -3.20 -14.11 2.06
CA LYS A 19 -3.89 -15.31 2.58
C LYS A 19 -5.07 -15.64 1.70
N THR A 20 -5.12 -16.87 1.22
CA THR A 20 -6.27 -17.39 0.46
C THR A 20 -7.41 -17.83 1.40
N LYS A 21 -8.58 -18.07 0.83
CA LYS A 21 -9.73 -18.65 1.57
C LYS A 21 -9.40 -20.02 2.19
N ASN A 22 -8.48 -20.77 1.59
CA ASN A 22 -8.01 -22.06 2.10
C ASN A 22 -6.89 -21.92 3.13
N GLN A 23 -6.71 -20.74 3.73
CA GLN A 23 -5.71 -20.45 4.77
C GLN A 23 -4.24 -20.60 4.32
N GLN A 24 -4.00 -20.68 3.03
CA GLN A 24 -2.65 -20.73 2.47
C GLN A 24 -2.13 -19.32 2.23
N THR A 25 -0.82 -19.15 2.43
CA THR A 25 -0.12 -17.92 2.05
C THR A 25 0.51 -18.14 0.67
N VAL A 26 0.12 -17.30 -0.29
CA VAL A 26 0.60 -17.38 -1.68
C VAL A 26 0.99 -16.01 -2.19
N LEU A 27 1.83 -15.96 -3.22
CA LEU A 27 2.12 -14.71 -3.92
C LEU A 27 0.84 -14.12 -4.55
N LEU A 28 0.75 -12.80 -4.55
CA LEU A 28 -0.37 -12.09 -5.15
C LEU A 28 -0.22 -12.03 -6.66
N HIS A 29 -0.87 -12.92 -7.37
CA HIS A 29 -1.03 -12.82 -8.82
C HIS A 29 -2.33 -12.12 -9.17
N LEU A 30 -2.25 -11.14 -10.07
CA LEU A 30 -3.42 -10.34 -10.46
C LEU A 30 -4.39 -11.18 -11.29
N ASN A 31 -5.65 -11.22 -10.87
CA ASN A 31 -6.73 -11.79 -11.67
C ASN A 31 -7.11 -10.85 -12.86
N THR A 32 -8.03 -11.28 -13.71
CA THR A 32 -8.44 -10.52 -14.89
C THR A 32 -8.96 -9.12 -14.55
N ALA A 33 -9.83 -8.99 -13.55
CA ALA A 33 -10.39 -7.70 -13.15
C ALA A 33 -9.30 -6.77 -12.59
N GLN A 34 -8.42 -7.29 -11.77
CA GLN A 34 -7.28 -6.56 -11.22
C GLN A 34 -6.30 -6.13 -12.31
N THR A 35 -6.05 -6.99 -13.29
CA THR A 35 -5.19 -6.67 -14.44
C THR A 35 -5.76 -5.51 -15.25
N MET A 36 -7.05 -5.53 -15.57
CA MET A 36 -7.71 -4.43 -16.30
C MET A 36 -7.57 -3.08 -15.57
N ILE A 37 -7.76 -3.07 -14.26
CA ILE A 37 -7.61 -1.87 -13.43
C ILE A 37 -6.15 -1.40 -13.42
N HIS A 38 -5.21 -2.33 -13.21
CA HIS A 38 -3.76 -2.04 -13.20
C HIS A 38 -3.31 -1.44 -14.53
N ASP A 39 -3.73 -2.01 -15.66
CA ASP A 39 -3.36 -1.54 -16.99
C ASP A 39 -3.90 -0.12 -17.25
N ARG A 40 -5.13 0.16 -16.79
CA ARG A 40 -5.70 1.52 -16.87
C ARG A 40 -4.90 2.51 -16.03
N ILE A 41 -4.52 2.15 -14.80
CA ILE A 41 -3.66 2.96 -13.94
C ILE A 41 -2.32 3.23 -14.61
N THR A 42 -1.71 2.20 -15.16
CA THR A 42 -0.41 2.29 -15.85
C THR A 42 -0.49 3.22 -17.07
N ALA A 43 -1.56 3.13 -17.87
CA ALA A 43 -1.79 4.02 -19.00
C ALA A 43 -1.91 5.50 -18.56
N LEU A 44 -2.64 5.78 -17.47
CA LEU A 44 -2.76 7.13 -16.92
C LEU A 44 -1.43 7.66 -16.40
N ARG A 45 -0.62 6.83 -15.74
CA ARG A 45 0.73 7.19 -15.27
C ARG A 45 1.64 7.57 -16.43
N LYS A 46 1.63 6.81 -17.52
CA LYS A 46 2.42 7.11 -18.73
C LYS A 46 2.05 8.45 -19.36
N LEU A 47 0.81 8.89 -19.21
CA LEU A 47 0.34 10.20 -19.67
C LEU A 47 0.68 11.34 -18.69
N GLY A 48 1.34 11.08 -17.57
CA GLY A 48 1.64 12.05 -16.53
C GLY A 48 0.40 12.64 -15.84
N LYS A 49 -0.75 11.96 -15.94
CA LYS A 49 -2.01 12.46 -15.37
C LYS A 49 -2.21 11.93 -13.94
N PRO A 50 -2.81 12.76 -13.05
CA PRO A 50 -3.27 12.27 -11.75
C PRO A 50 -4.27 11.12 -11.92
N ILE A 51 -4.09 10.05 -11.14
CA ILE A 51 -5.00 8.92 -11.16
C ILE A 51 -6.16 9.22 -10.22
N ARG A 52 -7.35 9.42 -10.77
CA ARG A 52 -8.60 9.54 -10.05
C ARG A 52 -9.57 8.53 -10.63
N MET A 53 -9.92 7.53 -9.84
CA MET A 53 -10.70 6.40 -10.33
C MET A 53 -11.79 6.05 -9.33
N ILE A 54 -13.02 5.88 -9.84
CA ILE A 54 -14.14 5.29 -9.11
C ILE A 54 -14.37 3.92 -9.74
N ILE A 55 -14.37 2.87 -8.92
CA ILE A 55 -14.52 1.50 -9.38
C ILE A 55 -15.81 0.92 -8.84
N LEU A 56 -16.78 0.71 -9.73
CA LEU A 56 -17.97 -0.04 -9.44
C LEU A 56 -17.71 -1.53 -9.70
N LYS A 57 -17.84 -2.36 -8.70
CA LYS A 57 -17.48 -3.78 -8.77
C LYS A 57 -18.46 -4.67 -8.01
N ALA A 58 -18.54 -5.92 -8.40
CA ALA A 58 -19.16 -6.96 -7.59
C ALA A 58 -18.34 -7.25 -6.32
N ARG A 59 -18.95 -7.95 -5.37
CA ARG A 59 -18.22 -8.41 -4.17
C ARG A 59 -17.16 -9.45 -4.56
N GLN A 60 -16.07 -9.49 -3.78
CA GLN A 60 -15.01 -10.51 -3.87
C GLN A 60 -14.15 -10.52 -5.15
N GLU A 61 -14.18 -9.45 -5.94
CA GLU A 61 -13.31 -9.30 -7.13
C GLU A 61 -11.85 -8.98 -6.80
N GLY A 62 -11.49 -8.87 -5.51
CA GLY A 62 -10.12 -8.60 -5.07
C GLY A 62 -9.63 -7.17 -5.34
N VAL A 63 -10.53 -6.23 -5.68
CA VAL A 63 -10.14 -4.85 -6.02
C VAL A 63 -9.53 -4.13 -4.83
N SER A 64 -10.07 -4.30 -3.62
CA SER A 64 -9.47 -3.71 -2.40
C SER A 64 -8.06 -4.26 -2.17
N THR A 65 -7.82 -5.56 -2.43
CA THR A 65 -6.48 -6.16 -2.35
C THR A 65 -5.52 -5.52 -3.34
N LEU A 66 -5.96 -5.26 -4.58
CA LEU A 66 -5.13 -4.57 -5.57
C LEU A 66 -4.84 -3.13 -5.15
N CYS A 67 -5.85 -2.38 -4.68
CA CYS A 67 -5.65 -1.00 -4.20
C CYS A 67 -4.62 -0.95 -3.07
N GLU A 68 -4.74 -1.85 -2.10
CA GLU A 68 -3.79 -1.96 -0.99
C GLU A 68 -2.38 -2.31 -1.47
N ALA A 69 -2.26 -3.26 -2.40
CA ALA A 69 -0.97 -3.65 -2.97
C ALA A 69 -0.29 -2.50 -3.70
N LEU A 70 -1.05 -1.72 -4.49
CA LEU A 70 -0.55 -0.54 -5.21
C LEU A 70 -0.13 0.59 -4.26
N ILE A 71 -0.91 0.85 -3.20
CA ILE A 71 -0.60 1.87 -2.20
C ILE A 71 0.60 1.44 -1.37
N PHE A 72 0.64 0.18 -0.94
CA PHE A 72 1.76 -0.37 -0.21
C PHE A 72 3.06 -0.31 -1.04
N GLU A 73 3.01 -0.76 -2.29
CA GLU A 73 4.14 -0.68 -3.22
C GLU A 73 4.69 0.74 -3.31
N ARG A 74 3.83 1.74 -3.53
CA ARG A 74 4.23 3.14 -3.61
C ARG A 74 4.84 3.65 -2.31
N THR A 75 4.23 3.33 -1.18
CA THR A 75 4.69 3.82 0.13
C THR A 75 5.98 3.14 0.60
N ALA A 76 6.15 1.85 0.28
CA ALA A 76 7.30 1.06 0.70
C ALA A 76 8.54 1.20 -0.21
N ARG A 77 8.40 1.82 -1.39
CA ARG A 77 9.49 1.95 -2.37
C ARG A 77 9.94 3.37 -2.64
N PHE A 78 9.08 4.36 -2.39
CA PHE A 78 9.37 5.75 -2.73
C PHE A 78 9.45 6.62 -1.49
N GLU A 79 10.43 7.53 -1.51
CA GLU A 79 10.63 8.46 -0.42
C GLU A 79 9.49 9.48 -0.30
N ASN A 80 9.31 10.01 0.91
CA ASN A 80 8.40 11.10 1.25
C ASN A 80 6.95 10.84 0.82
N THR A 81 6.52 9.59 0.73
CA THR A 81 5.20 9.20 0.26
C THR A 81 4.23 9.05 1.43
N ASN A 82 3.18 9.87 1.45
CA ASN A 82 2.08 9.76 2.42
C ASN A 82 0.87 9.13 1.76
N SER A 83 0.41 8.04 2.33
CA SER A 83 -0.76 7.28 1.85
C SER A 83 -1.84 7.22 2.92
N LEU A 84 -3.08 7.44 2.53
CA LEU A 84 -4.25 7.37 3.40
C LEU A 84 -5.25 6.37 2.86
N ILE A 85 -5.69 5.48 3.72
CA ILE A 85 -6.74 4.52 3.45
C ILE A 85 -7.91 4.82 4.39
N VAL A 86 -9.10 4.95 3.85
CA VAL A 86 -10.32 5.19 4.61
C VAL A 86 -11.30 4.08 4.33
N ALA A 87 -11.68 3.33 5.35
CA ALA A 87 -12.75 2.36 5.25
C ALA A 87 -14.00 2.84 5.97
N HIS A 88 -15.16 2.34 5.54
CA HIS A 88 -16.44 2.73 6.10
C HIS A 88 -16.59 2.31 7.57
N GLU A 89 -16.20 1.07 7.89
CA GLU A 89 -16.35 0.48 9.22
C GLU A 89 -15.00 0.16 9.88
N PRO A 90 -14.92 0.15 11.24
CA PRO A 90 -13.70 -0.19 11.97
C PRO A 90 -13.16 -1.60 11.62
N GLU A 91 -14.04 -2.59 11.51
CA GLU A 91 -13.65 -3.98 11.17
C GLU A 91 -13.04 -4.07 9.79
N SER A 92 -13.62 -3.38 8.81
CA SER A 92 -13.06 -3.28 7.46
C SER A 92 -11.71 -2.57 7.47
N THR A 93 -11.57 -1.54 8.30
CA THR A 93 -10.31 -0.81 8.51
C THR A 93 -9.22 -1.74 9.03
N ASP A 94 -9.51 -2.53 10.06
CA ASP A 94 -8.56 -3.46 10.66
C ASP A 94 -8.17 -4.58 9.68
N ALA A 95 -9.13 -5.11 8.92
CA ALA A 95 -8.89 -6.15 7.91
C ALA A 95 -7.95 -5.64 6.78
N ILE A 96 -8.19 -4.44 6.29
CA ILE A 96 -7.37 -3.82 5.25
C ILE A 96 -5.94 -3.58 5.78
N PHE A 97 -5.82 -3.08 7.01
CA PHE A 97 -4.51 -2.85 7.60
C PHE A 97 -3.73 -4.14 7.88
N ALA A 98 -4.42 -5.19 8.32
CA ALA A 98 -3.82 -6.50 8.49
C ALA A 98 -3.21 -7.05 7.18
N MET A 99 -3.83 -6.73 6.03
CA MET A 99 -3.29 -7.07 4.72
C MET A 99 -1.98 -6.33 4.44
N SER A 100 -1.93 -5.02 4.69
CA SER A 100 -0.71 -4.22 4.51
C SER A 100 0.43 -4.68 5.43
N LYS A 101 0.11 -5.09 6.66
CA LYS A 101 1.08 -5.70 7.57
C LYS A 101 1.61 -7.02 7.04
N LEU A 102 0.73 -7.87 6.54
CA LEU A 102 1.13 -9.13 5.93
C LEU A 102 2.08 -8.90 4.73
N PHE A 103 1.79 -7.92 3.88
CA PHE A 103 2.68 -7.56 2.80
C PHE A 103 4.08 -7.22 3.32
N TYR A 104 4.18 -6.37 4.34
CA TYR A 104 5.47 -6.00 4.92
C TYR A 104 6.18 -7.18 5.57
N ASP A 105 5.49 -7.96 6.37
CA ASP A 105 6.09 -9.04 7.15
C ASP A 105 6.67 -10.13 6.25
N LEU A 106 6.03 -10.40 5.12
CA LEU A 106 6.44 -11.40 4.12
C LEU A 106 7.31 -10.85 2.97
N LEU A 107 7.59 -9.53 2.95
CA LEU A 107 8.54 -9.00 1.98
C LEU A 107 9.89 -9.70 2.08
N PRO A 108 10.53 -9.99 0.94
CA PRO A 108 11.93 -10.40 0.92
C PRO A 108 12.80 -9.36 1.64
N THR A 109 13.82 -9.82 2.38
CA THR A 109 14.68 -8.95 3.19
C THR A 109 15.28 -7.80 2.38
N TRP A 110 15.68 -8.07 1.14
CA TRP A 110 16.26 -7.09 0.23
C TRP A 110 15.27 -6.01 -0.25
N ALA A 111 13.95 -6.27 -0.18
CA ALA A 111 12.88 -5.34 -0.56
C ALA A 111 12.28 -4.60 0.65
N LYS A 112 12.66 -4.98 1.86
CA LYS A 112 12.04 -4.52 3.10
C LYS A 112 12.61 -3.15 3.51
N PRO A 113 11.80 -2.07 3.47
CA PRO A 113 12.26 -0.77 3.96
C PRO A 113 12.43 -0.78 5.48
N MET A 114 13.29 0.09 6.00
CA MET A 114 13.38 0.33 7.45
C MET A 114 12.01 0.77 7.97
N ARG A 115 11.59 0.21 9.11
CA ARG A 115 10.31 0.52 9.75
C ARG A 115 10.56 1.03 11.16
N ARG A 116 10.20 2.30 11.41
CA ARG A 116 10.36 2.92 12.72
C ARG A 116 9.34 2.43 13.71
N TYR A 117 8.08 2.41 13.32
CA TYR A 117 7.02 1.82 14.11
C TYR A 117 5.82 1.41 13.26
N ASP A 118 5.04 0.53 13.84
CA ASP A 118 3.83 -0.04 13.29
C ASP A 118 2.83 -0.20 14.44
N ASN A 119 1.71 0.47 14.35
CA ASN A 119 0.62 0.36 15.31
C ASN A 119 -0.69 0.04 14.57
N LYS A 120 -1.83 0.04 15.30
CA LYS A 120 -3.13 -0.30 14.72
C LYS A 120 -3.63 0.67 13.63
N LYS A 121 -2.96 1.81 13.39
CA LYS A 121 -3.47 2.86 12.50
C LYS A 121 -2.47 3.37 11.49
N GLN A 122 -1.19 3.09 11.67
CA GLN A 122 -0.17 3.57 10.75
C GLN A 122 1.08 2.69 10.73
N MET A 123 1.75 2.71 9.59
CA MET A 123 3.05 2.12 9.37
C MET A 123 3.99 3.21 8.84
N VAL A 124 5.15 3.38 9.48
CA VAL A 124 6.10 4.46 9.16
C VAL A 124 7.43 3.86 8.74
N PHE A 125 7.82 4.16 7.51
CA PHE A 125 9.06 3.69 6.90
C PHE A 125 10.17 4.72 7.07
N GLU A 126 10.74 4.73 8.25
CA GLU A 126 11.87 5.57 8.66
C GLU A 126 12.90 4.72 9.37
N ASN A 127 14.11 5.26 9.51
CA ASN A 127 15.13 4.64 10.33
C ASN A 127 14.70 4.59 11.80
N PRO A 128 14.60 3.39 12.41
CA PRO A 128 14.19 3.25 13.80
C PRO A 128 15.23 3.85 14.78
N GLU A 129 16.50 3.89 14.40
CA GLU A 129 17.58 4.34 15.25
C GLU A 129 17.70 5.86 15.23
N GLU A 130 17.41 6.51 16.35
CA GLU A 130 17.38 7.97 16.48
C GLU A 130 18.74 8.61 16.18
N LYS A 131 19.82 7.99 16.63
CA LYS A 131 21.19 8.52 16.48
C LYS A 131 21.67 8.57 15.04
N THR A 132 21.24 7.63 14.22
CA THR A 132 21.66 7.52 12.81
C THR A 132 20.66 8.15 11.86
N ARG A 133 19.41 8.42 12.29
CA ARG A 133 18.33 8.95 11.45
C ARG A 133 18.65 10.28 10.77
N ALA A 134 19.50 11.12 11.38
CA ALA A 134 19.91 12.38 10.75
C ALA A 134 20.77 12.15 9.50
N LYS A 135 21.54 11.05 9.45
CA LYS A 135 22.41 10.69 8.32
C LYS A 135 21.72 9.76 7.33
N ASP A 136 20.92 8.85 7.85
CA ASP A 136 20.13 7.87 7.07
C ASP A 136 18.68 7.87 7.57
N PRO A 137 17.83 8.73 7.01
CA PRO A 137 16.46 8.88 7.49
C PRO A 137 15.52 7.73 7.08
N GLY A 138 15.95 6.83 6.20
CA GLY A 138 15.07 5.88 5.54
C GLY A 138 14.16 6.58 4.52
N LEU A 139 13.02 5.99 4.20
CA LEU A 139 12.11 6.52 3.17
C LEU A 139 11.31 7.77 3.61
N ARG A 140 11.16 8.04 4.90
CA ARG A 140 10.28 9.11 5.41
C ARG A 140 8.84 9.01 4.88
N SER A 141 8.41 7.82 4.61
CA SER A 141 7.10 7.51 4.03
C SER A 141 6.20 6.89 5.07
N ARG A 142 4.89 7.11 4.93
CA ARG A 142 3.92 6.52 5.86
C ARG A 142 2.63 6.12 5.17
N MET A 143 2.04 5.07 5.70
CA MET A 143 0.69 4.62 5.40
C MET A 143 -0.17 4.82 6.65
N VAL A 144 -1.29 5.51 6.51
CA VAL A 144 -2.24 5.78 7.59
C VAL A 144 -3.57 5.16 7.22
N ILE A 145 -4.22 4.51 8.18
CA ILE A 145 -5.57 3.96 8.02
C ILE A 145 -6.52 4.60 9.00
N ALA A 146 -7.71 4.89 8.53
CA ALA A 146 -8.76 5.50 9.34
C ALA A 146 -10.16 5.06 8.94
N THR A 147 -11.09 5.21 9.87
CA THR A 147 -12.51 5.01 9.64
C THR A 147 -13.15 6.32 9.21
N ALA A 148 -14.11 6.26 8.28
CA ALA A 148 -14.79 7.43 7.70
C ALA A 148 -15.49 8.31 8.73
N GLU A 149 -15.96 7.74 9.84
CA GLU A 149 -16.62 8.48 10.93
C GLU A 149 -15.72 9.51 11.63
N LYS A 150 -14.40 9.43 11.48
CA LYS A 150 -13.46 10.36 12.10
C LYS A 150 -13.24 11.56 11.21
N ALA A 151 -14.02 12.61 11.40
CA ALA A 151 -14.02 13.85 10.61
C ALA A 151 -12.67 14.59 10.46
N LYS A 152 -11.61 14.18 11.18
CA LYS A 152 -10.29 14.85 11.17
C LYS A 152 -9.19 14.04 10.48
N VAL A 153 -9.55 12.95 9.78
CA VAL A 153 -8.56 12.08 9.16
C VAL A 153 -7.89 12.77 7.98
N GLY A 154 -6.57 12.72 7.95
CA GLY A 154 -5.78 13.26 6.85
C GLY A 154 -5.59 14.78 6.85
N ARG A 155 -6.16 15.52 7.82
CA ARG A 155 -5.94 16.97 7.94
C ARG A 155 -4.44 17.26 8.21
N GLY A 156 -3.88 18.19 7.46
CA GLY A 156 -2.48 18.60 7.59
C GLY A 156 -1.47 17.65 6.93
N LEU A 157 -1.93 16.62 6.23
CA LEU A 157 -1.06 15.73 5.45
C LEU A 157 -1.13 16.08 3.96
N THR A 158 0.04 16.24 3.35
CA THR A 158 0.12 16.20 1.87
C THR A 158 0.00 14.75 1.44
N LEU A 159 -1.15 14.38 0.89
CA LEU A 159 -1.42 13.01 0.45
C LEU A 159 -0.94 12.78 -0.97
N HIS A 160 -0.23 11.68 -1.19
CA HIS A 160 0.21 11.21 -2.50
C HIS A 160 -0.69 10.08 -3.02
N ASN A 161 -1.21 9.26 -2.11
CA ASN A 161 -2.13 8.18 -2.45
C ASN A 161 -3.31 8.18 -1.48
N PHE A 162 -4.49 7.89 -2.02
CA PHE A 162 -5.73 7.79 -1.27
C PHE A 162 -6.57 6.60 -1.77
N HIS A 163 -7.11 5.82 -0.85
CA HIS A 163 -8.11 4.79 -1.12
C HIS A 163 -9.28 4.93 -0.15
N GLY A 164 -10.48 5.09 -0.70
CA GLY A 164 -11.75 4.99 0.04
C GLY A 164 -12.43 3.67 -0.29
N SER A 165 -12.73 2.85 0.71
CA SER A 165 -13.38 1.56 0.56
C SER A 165 -14.71 1.50 1.32
#